data_eda930de61432ad7c61986454c152e66
#
_entry.id   eda930de61432ad7c61986454c152e66
#
_cell.length_a   1.000
_cell.length_b   1.000
_cell.length_c   1.000
_cell.angle_alpha   90.00
_cell.angle_beta   90.00
_cell.angle_gamma   90.00
#
_symmetry.space_group_name_H-M   'P 1'
#
loop_
_entity.id
_entity.type
_entity.pdbx_description
1 polymer ?
#
loop_
_entity_poly.entity_id
_entity_poly.type
_entity_poly.pdbx_seq_one_letter_code
_entity_poly.pdbx_strand_id
1 'polypeptide(L)'
;MRRMDEKGVSPVIGVILMVAITVILAAVIASFVFGMAGTVPKQKTPGITAARINSTAFELVLRDWGGATNISNCGVYNVSHGGYVVENKAFNAIGDSILCNVTNCAPGLFRLICDVDGNRQVVWEGRV
;
A
#
# COMPACT_ATOMS: atom_id res chain seq x y z
N MET A 1 46.85 12.51 -48.01
CA MET A 1 46.43 13.29 -46.81
C MET A 1 44.93 13.20 -46.55
N ARG A 2 44.09 13.27 -47.54
CA ARG A 2 42.63 13.17 -47.35
C ARG A 2 42.18 11.85 -46.69
N ARG A 3 42.82 10.74 -46.99
CA ARG A 3 42.47 9.43 -46.40
C ARG A 3 42.76 9.30 -44.91
N MET A 4 43.76 10.01 -44.39
CA MET A 4 44.06 10.04 -42.96
C MET A 4 43.06 10.88 -42.19
N ASP A 5 42.63 12.00 -42.75
CA ASP A 5 41.61 12.87 -42.14
C ASP A 5 40.25 12.19 -42.06
N GLU A 6 39.83 11.47 -43.09
CA GLU A 6 38.59 10.69 -43.12
C GLU A 6 38.62 9.55 -42.11
N LYS A 7 39.73 8.84 -41.94
CA LYS A 7 39.90 7.78 -40.96
C LYS A 7 39.93 8.31 -39.53
N GLY A 8 40.47 9.53 -39.31
CA GLY A 8 40.48 10.16 -37.99
C GLY A 8 39.13 10.71 -37.58
N VAL A 9 38.36 11.29 -38.51
CA VAL A 9 37.04 11.86 -38.27
C VAL A 9 35.99 10.79 -37.97
N SER A 10 35.98 9.68 -38.70
CA SER A 10 35.03 8.61 -38.52
C SER A 10 35.09 7.93 -37.12
N PRO A 11 36.25 7.55 -36.59
CA PRO A 11 36.39 7.06 -35.24
C PRO A 11 35.98 8.06 -34.15
N VAL A 12 36.31 9.34 -34.34
CA VAL A 12 35.94 10.40 -33.40
C VAL A 12 34.42 10.59 -33.34
N ILE A 13 33.76 10.63 -34.48
CA ILE A 13 32.30 10.71 -34.55
C ILE A 13 31.66 9.50 -33.87
N GLY A 14 32.18 8.31 -34.10
CA GLY A 14 31.68 7.09 -33.45
C GLY A 14 31.73 7.13 -31.92
N VAL A 15 32.87 7.62 -31.38
CA VAL A 15 33.07 7.80 -29.94
C VAL A 15 32.10 8.85 -29.37
N ILE A 16 31.95 9.97 -30.05
CA ILE A 16 31.02 11.04 -29.62
C ILE A 16 29.58 10.53 -29.60
N LEU A 17 29.15 9.79 -30.60
CA LEU A 17 27.83 9.19 -30.66
C LEU A 17 27.62 8.18 -29.57
N MET A 18 28.60 7.33 -29.27
CA MET A 18 28.52 6.38 -28.17
C MET A 18 28.33 7.08 -26.81
N VAL A 19 29.12 8.11 -26.56
CA VAL A 19 29.02 8.90 -25.32
C VAL A 19 27.66 9.59 -25.22
N ALA A 20 27.18 10.18 -26.31
CA ALA A 20 25.88 10.83 -26.34
C ALA A 20 24.72 9.85 -26.02
N ILE A 21 24.73 8.67 -26.62
CA ILE A 21 23.71 7.63 -26.39
C ILE A 21 23.75 7.16 -24.94
N THR A 22 24.93 6.86 -24.40
CA THR A 22 25.08 6.39 -23.03
C THR A 22 24.62 7.40 -22.00
N VAL A 23 24.93 8.69 -22.20
CA VAL A 23 24.49 9.77 -21.30
C VAL A 23 22.99 9.93 -21.35
N ILE A 24 22.36 9.90 -22.51
CA ILE A 24 20.91 10.01 -22.66
C ILE A 24 20.23 8.82 -22.00
N LEU A 25 20.70 7.62 -22.24
CA LEU A 25 20.13 6.41 -21.61
C LEU A 25 20.28 6.45 -20.09
N ALA A 26 21.43 6.85 -19.58
CA ALA A 26 21.65 6.99 -18.14
C ALA A 26 20.70 8.02 -17.52
N ALA A 27 20.48 9.14 -18.17
CA ALA A 27 19.58 10.19 -17.69
C ALA A 27 18.12 9.70 -17.66
N VAL A 28 17.68 8.99 -18.69
CA VAL A 28 16.32 8.44 -18.75
C VAL A 28 16.11 7.38 -17.67
N ILE A 29 17.02 6.45 -17.53
CA ILE A 29 16.95 5.41 -16.50
C ILE A 29 16.96 6.02 -15.10
N ALA A 30 17.83 6.98 -14.85
CA ALA A 30 17.89 7.69 -13.57
C ALA A 30 16.57 8.40 -13.25
N SER A 31 15.96 9.05 -14.24
CA SER A 31 14.65 9.71 -14.06
C SER A 31 13.55 8.72 -13.66
N PHE A 32 13.51 7.55 -14.27
CA PHE A 32 12.55 6.50 -13.89
C PHE A 32 12.82 5.96 -12.49
N VAL A 33 14.07 5.64 -12.17
CA VAL A 33 14.46 5.07 -10.88
C VAL A 33 14.14 6.04 -9.74
N PHE A 34 14.53 7.30 -9.86
CA PHE A 34 14.26 8.31 -8.83
C PHE A 34 12.77 8.69 -8.78
N GLY A 35 12.10 8.76 -9.92
CA GLY A 35 10.66 9.01 -9.96
C GLY A 35 9.84 7.92 -9.28
N MET A 36 10.21 6.65 -9.48
CA MET A 36 9.54 5.52 -8.83
C MET A 36 9.83 5.44 -7.33
N ALA A 37 11.05 5.74 -6.92
CA ALA A 37 11.45 5.69 -5.51
C ALA A 37 10.68 6.70 -4.65
N GLY A 38 10.26 7.83 -5.22
CA GLY A 38 9.48 8.83 -4.51
C GLY A 38 7.97 8.56 -4.48
N THR A 39 7.47 7.65 -5.32
CA THR A 39 6.03 7.39 -5.47
C THR A 39 5.55 6.09 -4.84
N VAL A 40 6.44 5.25 -4.32
CA VAL A 40 6.04 4.03 -3.60
C VAL A 40 5.58 4.42 -2.19
N PRO A 41 4.28 4.50 -1.92
CA PRO A 41 3.82 4.73 -0.56
C PRO A 41 4.22 3.54 0.29
N LYS A 42 4.83 3.80 1.43
CA LYS A 42 5.06 2.75 2.43
C LYS A 42 3.69 2.26 2.89
N GLN A 43 3.34 1.06 2.50
CA GLN A 43 2.12 0.44 2.94
C GLN A 43 2.20 0.22 4.45
N LYS A 44 1.28 0.82 5.16
CA LYS A 44 1.16 0.66 6.61
C LYS A 44 0.17 -0.47 6.87
N THR A 45 0.60 -1.45 7.64
CA THR A 45 -0.19 -2.65 7.91
C THR A 45 -0.43 -2.80 9.41
N PRO A 46 -1.47 -2.18 9.95
CA PRO A 46 -1.85 -2.38 11.35
C PRO A 46 -2.12 -3.84 11.65
N GLY A 47 -1.66 -4.28 12.79
CA GLY A 47 -1.90 -5.63 13.29
C GLY A 47 -3.24 -5.71 14.03
N ILE A 48 -4.19 -6.43 13.48
CA ILE A 48 -5.53 -6.62 14.04
C ILE A 48 -5.73 -8.10 14.37
N THR A 49 -6.28 -8.38 15.54
CA THR A 49 -6.74 -9.71 15.92
C THR A 49 -8.24 -9.74 16.08
N ALA A 50 -8.86 -10.82 15.64
CA ALA A 50 -10.27 -11.02 15.76
C ALA A 50 -10.57 -12.14 16.77
N ALA A 51 -11.55 -11.92 17.62
CA ALA A 51 -12.03 -12.91 18.58
C ALA A 51 -13.55 -12.96 18.59
N ARG A 52 -14.11 -14.15 18.48
CA ARG A 52 -15.55 -14.34 18.59
C ARG A 52 -15.97 -14.41 20.05
N ILE A 53 -16.98 -13.62 20.39
CA ILE A 53 -17.54 -13.57 21.73
C ILE A 53 -18.70 -14.55 21.85
N ASN A 54 -19.61 -14.53 20.87
CA ASN A 54 -20.77 -15.43 20.82
C ASN A 54 -21.23 -15.64 19.37
N SER A 55 -22.36 -16.31 19.17
CA SER A 55 -22.88 -16.63 17.83
C SER A 55 -23.21 -15.40 16.96
N THR A 56 -23.41 -14.24 17.55
CA THR A 56 -23.79 -13.00 16.85
C THR A 56 -22.83 -11.84 17.09
N ALA A 57 -21.75 -12.05 17.83
CA ALA A 57 -20.82 -10.98 18.17
C ALA A 57 -19.35 -11.43 18.06
N PHE A 58 -18.53 -10.56 17.56
CA PHE A 58 -17.07 -10.67 17.58
C PHE A 58 -16.44 -9.29 17.80
N GLU A 59 -15.19 -9.28 18.20
CA GLU A 59 -14.41 -8.05 18.35
C GLU A 59 -13.14 -8.10 17.53
N LEU A 60 -12.72 -6.93 17.06
CA LEU A 60 -11.47 -6.69 16.37
C LEU A 60 -10.61 -5.80 17.25
N VAL A 61 -9.45 -6.28 17.67
CA VAL A 61 -8.57 -5.58 18.60
C VAL A 61 -7.30 -5.15 17.89
N LEU A 62 -6.94 -3.88 18.04
CA LEU A 62 -5.67 -3.36 17.54
C LEU A 62 -4.51 -3.85 18.41
N ARG A 63 -3.56 -4.58 17.82
CA ARG A 63 -2.37 -5.08 18.50
C ARG A 63 -1.10 -4.30 18.16
N ASP A 64 -1.04 -3.77 16.96
CA ASP A 64 0.11 -3.01 16.48
C ASP A 64 -0.36 -1.93 15.49
N TRP A 65 0.27 -0.79 15.56
CA TRP A 65 0.01 0.32 14.63
C TRP A 65 0.55 0.05 13.21
N GLY A 66 1.55 -0.82 13.06
CA GLY A 66 2.15 -1.14 11.75
C GLY A 66 2.79 0.05 11.04
N GLY A 67 3.25 1.04 11.79
CA GLY A 67 3.78 2.30 11.26
C GLY A 67 2.73 3.38 10.99
N ALA A 68 1.46 3.12 11.27
CA ALA A 68 0.40 4.10 11.16
C ALA A 68 0.42 5.07 12.35
N THR A 69 0.00 6.32 12.12
CA THR A 69 -0.15 7.32 13.17
C THR A 69 -1.60 7.60 13.51
N ASN A 70 -2.51 7.35 12.56
CA ASN A 70 -3.95 7.55 12.75
C ASN A 70 -4.73 6.47 11.98
N ILE A 71 -5.63 5.80 12.67
CA ILE A 71 -6.55 4.82 12.08
C ILE A 71 -7.96 5.26 12.47
N SER A 72 -8.73 5.70 11.49
CA SER A 72 -10.05 6.28 11.70
C SER A 72 -11.05 5.82 10.63
N ASN A 73 -12.30 6.18 10.81
CA ASN A 73 -13.39 5.88 9.89
C ASN A 73 -13.43 4.39 9.50
N CYS A 74 -13.25 3.53 10.50
CA CYS A 74 -13.25 2.08 10.33
C CYS A 74 -14.67 1.55 10.17
N GLY A 75 -14.85 0.66 9.21
CA GLY A 75 -16.08 -0.06 9.00
C GLY A 75 -15.81 -1.57 8.88
N VAL A 76 -16.67 -2.36 9.45
CA VAL A 76 -16.67 -3.82 9.27
C VAL A 76 -17.64 -4.17 8.15
N TYR A 77 -17.10 -4.73 7.09
CA TYR A 77 -17.87 -5.15 5.92
C TYR A 77 -18.13 -6.66 5.97
N ASN A 78 -19.38 -7.05 5.87
CA ASN A 78 -19.75 -8.46 5.74
C ASN A 78 -19.75 -8.84 4.26
N VAL A 79 -18.83 -9.68 3.86
CA VAL A 79 -18.67 -10.09 2.46
C VAL A 79 -19.87 -10.94 2.00
N SER A 80 -20.39 -11.80 2.87
CA SER A 80 -21.53 -12.67 2.56
C SER A 80 -22.85 -11.90 2.42
N HIS A 81 -23.00 -10.82 3.19
CA HIS A 81 -24.21 -10.00 3.18
C HIS A 81 -24.13 -8.82 2.20
N GLY A 82 -22.91 -8.42 1.80
CA GLY A 82 -22.69 -7.37 0.84
C GLY A 82 -22.85 -5.95 1.38
N GLY A 83 -22.64 -5.73 2.67
CA GLY A 83 -22.77 -4.41 3.28
C GLY A 83 -21.96 -4.23 4.56
N TYR A 84 -21.82 -2.98 4.98
CA TYR A 84 -21.20 -2.64 6.26
C TYR A 84 -22.14 -2.98 7.41
N VAL A 85 -21.59 -3.61 8.43
CA VAL A 85 -22.34 -3.95 9.67
C VAL A 85 -21.97 -3.02 10.83
N VAL A 86 -20.79 -2.41 10.77
CA VAL A 86 -20.33 -1.38 11.70
C VAL A 86 -19.63 -0.31 10.90
N GLU A 87 -19.83 0.95 11.23
CA GLU A 87 -19.22 2.10 10.55
C GLU A 87 -18.74 3.16 11.54
N ASN A 88 -17.90 4.07 11.07
CA ASN A 88 -17.45 5.25 11.81
C ASN A 88 -16.77 4.93 13.16
N LYS A 89 -15.95 3.89 13.18
CA LYS A 89 -15.14 3.55 14.35
C LYS A 89 -13.69 4.01 14.15
N ALA A 90 -12.95 4.10 15.22
CA ALA A 90 -11.54 4.48 15.21
C ALA A 90 -10.77 3.69 16.27
N PHE A 91 -9.47 3.52 16.03
CA PHE A 91 -8.54 3.03 17.03
C PHE A 91 -7.69 4.19 17.53
N ASN A 92 -7.66 4.41 18.83
CA ASN A 92 -6.90 5.50 19.46
C ASN A 92 -5.64 5.00 20.18
N ALA A 93 -5.64 3.75 20.60
CA ALA A 93 -4.52 3.13 21.32
C ALA A 93 -4.46 1.63 21.03
N ILE A 94 -3.30 1.04 21.29
CA ILE A 94 -3.15 -0.43 21.26
C ILE A 94 -4.06 -1.03 22.35
N GLY A 95 -4.82 -2.04 21.97
CA GLY A 95 -5.83 -2.65 22.83
C GLY A 95 -7.25 -2.14 22.61
N ASP A 96 -7.42 -1.05 21.87
CA ASP A 96 -8.75 -0.60 21.47
C ASP A 96 -9.42 -1.64 20.58
N SER A 97 -10.73 -1.81 20.75
CA SER A 97 -11.49 -2.80 20.02
C SER A 97 -12.68 -2.20 19.30
N ILE A 98 -13.05 -2.83 18.19
CA ILE A 98 -14.31 -2.58 17.48
C ILE A 98 -15.19 -3.81 17.69
N LEU A 99 -16.34 -3.59 18.31
CA LEU A 99 -17.31 -4.65 18.58
C LEU A 99 -18.33 -4.70 17.44
N CYS A 100 -18.50 -5.88 16.86
CA CYS A 100 -19.61 -6.19 15.97
C CYS A 100 -20.62 -7.01 16.75
N ASN A 101 -21.78 -6.44 17.05
CA ASN A 101 -22.82 -7.05 17.87
C ASN A 101 -24.20 -6.79 17.28
N VAL A 102 -24.41 -7.28 16.07
CA VAL A 102 -25.71 -7.22 15.38
C VAL A 102 -25.94 -8.57 14.68
N THR A 103 -27.17 -8.81 14.24
CA THR A 103 -27.54 -10.08 13.57
C THR A 103 -26.65 -10.45 12.38
N ASN A 104 -26.12 -9.46 11.69
CA ASN A 104 -25.23 -9.66 10.54
C ASN A 104 -23.75 -9.93 10.92
N CYS A 105 -23.45 -10.05 12.21
CA CYS A 105 -22.13 -10.45 12.71
C CYS A 105 -22.04 -11.94 13.02
N ALA A 106 -22.96 -12.74 12.52
CA ALA A 106 -22.90 -14.20 12.57
C ALA A 106 -21.64 -14.74 11.85
N PRO A 107 -21.20 -15.98 12.15
CA PRO A 107 -19.97 -16.51 11.54
C PRO A 107 -19.93 -16.38 10.02
N GLY A 108 -18.82 -15.85 9.49
CA GLY A 108 -18.65 -15.60 8.08
C GLY A 108 -17.36 -14.88 7.76
N LEU A 109 -17.22 -14.44 6.51
CA LEU A 109 -16.09 -13.68 6.04
C LEU A 109 -16.36 -12.18 6.21
N PHE A 110 -15.44 -11.51 6.90
CA PHE A 110 -15.50 -10.07 7.16
C PHE A 110 -14.24 -9.36 6.73
N ARG A 111 -14.37 -8.06 6.43
CA ARG A 111 -13.26 -7.16 6.15
C ARG A 111 -13.34 -5.96 7.07
N LEU A 112 -12.22 -5.58 7.64
CA LEU A 112 -12.11 -4.30 8.33
C LEU A 112 -11.45 -3.31 7.38
N ILE A 113 -12.15 -2.26 7.02
CA ILE A 113 -11.70 -1.21 6.12
C ILE A 113 -11.59 0.07 6.92
N CYS A 114 -10.40 0.66 6.94
CA CYS A 114 -10.12 1.88 7.69
C CYS A 114 -9.40 2.91 6.82
N ASP A 115 -9.49 4.16 7.23
CA ASP A 115 -8.62 5.21 6.74
C ASP A 115 -7.35 5.22 7.60
N VAL A 116 -6.24 4.78 7.02
CA VAL A 116 -4.92 4.75 7.67
C VAL A 116 -4.12 5.93 7.17
N ASP A 117 -3.89 6.90 8.05
CA ASP A 117 -3.21 8.17 7.73
C ASP A 117 -3.80 8.88 6.50
N GLY A 118 -5.12 8.84 6.36
CA GLY A 118 -5.86 9.46 5.26
C GLY A 118 -6.07 8.57 4.02
N ASN A 119 -5.52 7.37 3.99
CA ASN A 119 -5.69 6.43 2.88
C ASN A 119 -6.61 5.27 3.28
N ARG A 120 -7.70 5.11 2.53
CA ARG A 120 -8.64 4.03 2.79
C ARG A 120 -8.09 2.71 2.28
N GLN A 121 -8.02 1.73 3.18
CA GLN A 121 -7.49 0.41 2.87
C GLN A 121 -8.15 -0.67 3.72
N VAL A 122 -8.08 -1.92 3.25
CA VAL A 122 -8.46 -3.09 4.05
C VAL A 122 -7.31 -3.40 5.00
N VAL A 123 -7.57 -3.30 6.30
CA VAL A 123 -6.54 -3.53 7.34
C VAL A 123 -6.60 -4.94 7.91
N TRP A 124 -7.73 -5.62 7.75
CA TRP A 124 -7.91 -7.00 8.18
C TRP A 124 -8.99 -7.67 7.34
N GLU A 125 -8.78 -8.94 7.05
CA GLU A 125 -9.76 -9.80 6.38
C GLU A 125 -9.65 -11.21 6.94
N GLY A 126 -10.77 -11.82 7.25
CA GLY A 126 -10.78 -13.19 7.74
C GLY A 126 -12.17 -13.68 8.10
N ARG A 127 -12.22 -14.96 8.43
CA ARG A 127 -13.42 -15.60 8.97
C ARG A 127 -13.39 -15.57 10.47
N VAL A 128 -14.51 -15.19 11.01
CA VAL A 128 -14.70 -15.15 12.46
C VAL A 128 -15.83 -16.07 12.89
#